data_a3dc2412c69eaf7612dcb89efe1e204c
#
_entry.id   a3dc2412c69eaf7612dcb89efe1e204c
#
_cell.length_a   1.000
_cell.length_b   1.000
_cell.length_c   1.000
_cell.angle_alpha   90.00
_cell.angle_beta   90.00
_cell.angle_gamma   90.00
#
_symmetry.space_group_name_H-M   'P 1'
#
loop_
_entity.id
_entity.type
_entity.pdbx_description
1 polymer ?
#
loop_
_entity_poly.entity_id
_entity_poly.type
_entity_poly.pdbx_seq_one_letter_code
_entity_poly.pdbx_strand_id
1 'polypeptide(L)' 'ASELEREWAREKIREITKDIAQAERAKDRAKVDNLLKEFLVLSVKAQ' A
#
# COMPACT_ATOMS: atom_id res chain seq x y z
N ALA A 1 -0.58 5.83 -21.97
CA ALA A 1 0.20 6.63 -21.08
C ALA A 1 0.14 6.21 -19.63
N SER A 2 -0.25 5.00 -19.33
CA SER A 2 -0.50 4.62 -17.94
C SER A 2 0.31 3.44 -17.44
N GLU A 3 1.20 2.91 -18.28
CA GLU A 3 2.02 1.77 -17.84
C GLU A 3 2.97 2.15 -16.71
N LEU A 4 3.59 3.32 -16.80
CA LEU A 4 4.49 3.79 -15.76
C LEU A 4 3.75 4.02 -14.44
N GLU A 5 2.54 4.54 -14.51
CA GLU A 5 1.72 4.74 -13.31
C GLU A 5 1.34 3.42 -12.67
N ARG A 6 1.00 2.42 -13.49
CA ARG A 6 0.64 1.09 -12.99
C ARG A 6 1.82 0.41 -12.31
N GLU A 7 3.00 0.52 -12.91
CA GLU A 7 4.21 -0.07 -12.32
C GLU A 7 4.54 0.60 -11.00
N TRP A 8 4.46 1.93 -10.96
CA TRP A 8 4.71 2.67 -9.75
C TRP A 8 3.72 2.26 -8.65
N ALA A 9 2.44 2.15 -9.00
CA ALA A 9 1.42 1.77 -8.04
C ALA A 9 1.64 0.36 -7.51
N ARG A 10 2.05 -0.58 -8.36
CA ARG A 10 2.33 -1.95 -7.94
C ARG A 10 3.50 -2.00 -6.97
N GLU A 11 4.55 -1.26 -7.26
CA GLU A 11 5.70 -1.21 -6.37
C GLU A 11 5.31 -0.64 -5.01
N LYS A 12 4.51 0.42 -5.02
CA LYS A 12 4.02 1.02 -3.78
C LYS A 12 3.15 0.05 -2.99
N ILE A 13 2.30 -0.70 -3.69
CA ILE A 13 1.45 -1.69 -3.04
C ILE A 13 2.30 -2.74 -2.34
N ARG A 14 3.37 -3.20 -2.99
CA ARG A 14 4.27 -4.17 -2.38
C ARG A 14 4.92 -3.63 -1.12
N GLU A 15 5.41 -2.39 -1.18
CA GLU A 15 6.02 -1.75 -0.02
C GLU A 15 5.01 -1.60 1.12
N ILE A 16 3.82 -1.16 0.78
CA ILE A 16 2.77 -0.98 1.79
C ILE A 16 2.39 -2.31 2.42
N THR A 17 2.32 -3.38 1.63
CA THR A 17 2.02 -4.70 2.14
C THR A 17 3.06 -5.14 3.18
N LYS A 18 4.34 -4.89 2.90
CA LYS A 18 5.40 -5.20 3.84
C LYS A 18 5.28 -4.36 5.11
N ASP A 19 4.99 -3.08 4.94
CA ASP A 19 4.82 -2.18 6.07
C ASP A 19 3.65 -2.59 6.94
N ILE A 20 2.55 -3.03 6.32
CA ILE A 20 1.39 -3.50 7.05
C ILE A 20 1.76 -4.70 7.90
N ALA A 21 2.50 -5.65 7.34
CA ALA A 21 2.93 -6.83 8.07
C ALA A 21 3.79 -6.45 9.28
N GLN A 22 4.70 -5.50 9.10
CA GLN A 22 5.55 -5.03 10.19
C GLN A 22 4.74 -4.30 11.26
N ALA A 23 3.79 -3.47 10.82
CA ALA A 23 2.92 -2.74 11.75
C ALA A 23 2.05 -3.69 12.56
N GLU A 24 1.58 -4.77 11.93
CA GLU A 24 0.81 -5.78 12.64
C GLU A 24 1.64 -6.48 13.71
N ARG A 25 2.89 -6.79 13.39
CA ARG A 25 3.81 -7.40 14.35
C ARG A 25 4.07 -6.46 15.52
N ALA A 26 4.18 -5.18 15.23
CA ALA A 26 4.39 -4.17 16.26
C ALA A 26 3.10 -3.81 16.99
N LYS A 27 1.97 -4.36 16.57
CA LYS A 27 0.65 -4.07 17.11
C LYS A 27 0.30 -2.59 17.01
N ASP A 28 0.79 -1.96 15.95
CA ASP A 28 0.54 -0.54 15.69
C ASP A 28 -0.66 -0.40 14.76
N ARG A 29 -1.84 -0.45 15.35
CA ARG A 29 -3.09 -0.41 14.58
C ARG A 29 -3.29 0.89 13.84
N ALA A 30 -2.87 2.00 14.44
CA ALA A 30 -2.99 3.30 13.79
C ALA A 30 -2.22 3.31 12.48
N LYS A 31 -1.02 2.76 12.49
CA LYS A 31 -0.19 2.68 11.30
C LYS A 31 -0.80 1.74 10.27
N VAL A 32 -1.30 0.58 10.71
CA VAL A 32 -1.98 -0.36 9.82
C VAL A 32 -3.17 0.31 9.14
N ASP A 33 -3.95 1.05 9.90
CA ASP A 33 -5.12 1.73 9.35
C ASP A 33 -4.74 2.75 8.28
N ASN A 34 -3.70 3.53 8.53
CA ASN A 34 -3.20 4.50 7.55
C ASN A 34 -2.68 3.80 6.30
N LEU A 35 -1.95 2.71 6.47
CA LEU A 35 -1.41 1.96 5.34
C LEU A 35 -2.52 1.33 4.51
N LEU A 36 -3.58 0.85 5.15
CA LEU A 36 -4.72 0.30 4.43
C LEU A 36 -5.41 1.34 3.58
N LYS A 37 -5.52 2.58 4.08
CA LYS A 37 -6.10 3.67 3.29
C LYS A 37 -5.26 3.95 2.05
N GLU A 38 -3.95 4.00 2.20
CA GLU A 38 -3.06 4.18 1.07
C GLU A 38 -3.17 3.02 0.08
N PHE A 39 -3.26 1.81 0.60
CA PHE A 39 -3.41 0.63 -0.23
C PHE A 39 -4.66 0.73 -1.09
N LEU A 40 -5.77 1.15 -0.52
CA LEU A 40 -7.02 1.30 -1.27
C LEU A 40 -6.90 2.33 -2.38
N VAL A 41 -6.28 3.47 -2.10
CA VAL A 41 -6.08 4.51 -3.10
C VAL A 41 -5.22 3.99 -4.25
N LEU A 42 -4.13 3.32 -3.93
CA LEU A 42 -3.24 2.77 -4.96
C LEU A 42 -3.90 1.66 -5.75
N SER A 43 -4.72 0.85 -5.09
CA SER A 43 -5.43 -0.24 -5.76
C SER A 43 -6.39 0.31 -6.83
N VAL A 44 -7.05 1.40 -6.54
CA VAL A 44 -7.93 2.06 -7.51
C VAL A 44 -7.12 2.57 -8.69
N LYS A 45 -5.96 3.17 -8.43
CA LYS A 45 -5.10 3.68 -9.50
C LYS A 45 -4.50 2.56 -10.34
N ALA A 46 -4.27 1.39 -9.75
CA ALA A 46 -3.68 0.27 -10.44
C ALA A 46 -4.67 -0.44 -11.37
N GLN A 47 -5.95 -0.18 -11.25
CA GLN A 47 -6.96 -0.69 -12.16
C GLN A 47 -7.00 0.17 -13.42
#